data_72fa03b900ee0ab7488d748390f74ebc
#
_entry.id   72fa03b900ee0ab7488d748390f74ebc
#
_cell.length_a   1.000
_cell.length_b   1.000
_cell.length_c   1.000
_cell.angle_alpha   90.00
_cell.angle_beta   90.00
_cell.angle_gamma   90.00
#
_symmetry.space_group_name_H-M   'P 1'
#
loop_
_entity.id
_entity.type
_entity.pdbx_description
1 polymer ?
#
loop_
_entity_poly.entity_id
_entity_poly.type
_entity_poly.pdbx_seq_one_letter_code
_entity_poly.pdbx_strand_id
1 'polypeptide(L)'
;MSAQLPIIVVGAGTAGCTVVSHLANNTDHPILVLEPGGYGNDDDPQFLNLSDTDLLRTSDDGYVQARAMGGGSAVNGLLLTGDEPEHLHGLTRYAHAQDIGSVGEALLALGGRFSRLWWNGGRWNPGRAVRHLMEENRVSWLPRSVTELLLDGDRVIGVDCNEEPLRAAAVVLCAGAIASPGILLASGAQKLNPMIGVGVQNHPTITAQFSLGAHLPARFDTAVVREWSTSAGGQMLNVGYERVAKNLDGVGALSVSLMNPISRGRVEISSNHMPHADFQYLAADEDLFNMVEGVRDLIRLLVDGKFTDDPESITVEGRPLVDVSAWDDDDMREWLRRSVRGVSHAASSCAQAVDSAGRVLGLDNCWIADASVLTHVPTETPAASVTMEALRIARNIGESLS
;
A
#
# COMPACT_ATOMS: atom_id res chain seq x y z
N MET A 1 -18.69 -37.23 -12.38
CA MET A 1 -17.48 -36.83 -11.67
C MET A 1 -17.84 -35.57 -10.89
N SER A 2 -17.60 -35.52 -9.58
CA SER A 2 -17.79 -34.26 -8.82
C SER A 2 -16.82 -33.23 -9.40
N ALA A 3 -17.30 -32.01 -9.65
CA ALA A 3 -16.44 -30.94 -10.13
C ALA A 3 -15.31 -30.71 -9.10
N GLN A 4 -14.08 -30.55 -9.57
CA GLN A 4 -12.93 -30.25 -8.73
C GLN A 4 -13.16 -28.89 -8.06
N LEU A 5 -12.95 -28.83 -6.73
CA LEU A 5 -13.08 -27.57 -6.00
C LEU A 5 -11.98 -26.59 -6.42
N PRO A 6 -12.28 -25.29 -6.53
CA PRO A 6 -11.30 -24.29 -6.92
C PRO A 6 -10.33 -23.97 -5.78
N ILE A 7 -9.15 -23.45 -6.16
CA ILE A 7 -8.35 -22.58 -5.28
C ILE A 7 -9.03 -21.22 -5.27
N ILE A 8 -9.42 -20.73 -4.10
CA ILE A 8 -9.98 -19.37 -3.96
C ILE A 8 -8.88 -18.41 -3.57
N VAL A 9 -8.65 -17.39 -4.41
CA VAL A 9 -7.76 -16.25 -4.10
C VAL A 9 -8.62 -15.07 -3.70
N VAL A 10 -8.46 -14.61 -2.46
CA VAL A 10 -9.24 -13.52 -1.87
C VAL A 10 -8.47 -12.22 -2.00
N GLY A 11 -8.98 -11.32 -2.82
CA GLY A 11 -8.36 -10.07 -3.22
C GLY A 11 -7.57 -10.20 -4.53
N ALA A 12 -7.83 -9.30 -5.46
CA ALA A 12 -7.10 -9.15 -6.72
C ALA A 12 -6.22 -7.90 -6.71
N GLY A 13 -5.59 -7.60 -5.57
CA GLY A 13 -4.55 -6.59 -5.46
C GLY A 13 -3.25 -7.00 -6.15
N THR A 14 -2.20 -6.21 -5.98
CA THR A 14 -0.86 -6.50 -6.53
C THR A 14 -0.41 -7.93 -6.23
N ALA A 15 -0.56 -8.36 -4.99
CA ALA A 15 -0.21 -9.71 -4.55
C ALA A 15 -1.12 -10.78 -5.15
N GLY A 16 -2.44 -10.63 -5.04
CA GLY A 16 -3.40 -11.61 -5.53
C GLY A 16 -3.28 -11.84 -7.04
N CYS A 17 -3.11 -10.78 -7.83
CA CYS A 17 -2.86 -10.91 -9.26
C CYS A 17 -1.56 -11.65 -9.57
N THR A 18 -0.51 -11.46 -8.76
CA THR A 18 0.75 -12.21 -8.89
C THR A 18 0.56 -13.69 -8.59
N VAL A 19 -0.14 -14.02 -7.49
CA VAL A 19 -0.48 -15.39 -7.10
C VAL A 19 -1.29 -16.08 -8.19
N VAL A 20 -2.37 -15.42 -8.65
CA VAL A 20 -3.26 -15.96 -9.70
C VAL A 20 -2.49 -16.24 -11.00
N SER A 21 -1.65 -15.28 -11.43
CA SER A 21 -0.85 -15.43 -12.65
C SER A 21 0.12 -16.60 -12.55
N HIS A 22 0.72 -16.83 -11.38
CA HIS A 22 1.61 -17.96 -11.16
C HIS A 22 0.84 -19.29 -11.13
N LEU A 23 -0.20 -19.41 -10.30
CA LEU A 23 -0.96 -20.64 -10.12
C LEU A 23 -1.65 -21.07 -11.41
N ALA A 24 -2.25 -20.14 -12.17
CA ALA A 24 -2.90 -20.46 -13.45
C ALA A 24 -1.95 -21.08 -14.47
N ASN A 25 -0.64 -20.88 -14.35
CA ASN A 25 0.36 -21.45 -15.24
C ASN A 25 1.03 -22.72 -14.68
N ASN A 26 0.81 -23.07 -13.40
CA ASN A 26 1.55 -24.11 -12.70
C ASN A 26 0.67 -25.10 -11.93
N THR A 27 -0.66 -25.08 -12.11
CA THR A 27 -1.59 -26.04 -11.50
C THR A 27 -2.78 -26.32 -12.43
N ASP A 28 -3.36 -27.51 -12.33
CA ASP A 28 -4.59 -27.91 -13.02
C ASP A 28 -5.86 -27.57 -12.22
N HIS A 29 -5.73 -27.05 -11.00
CA HIS A 29 -6.88 -26.63 -10.20
C HIS A 29 -7.59 -25.42 -10.83
N PRO A 30 -8.93 -25.41 -10.87
CA PRO A 30 -9.68 -24.21 -11.19
C PRO A 30 -9.33 -23.09 -10.21
N ILE A 31 -9.16 -21.86 -10.70
CA ILE A 31 -8.87 -20.70 -9.87
C ILE A 31 -10.07 -19.76 -9.87
N LEU A 32 -10.54 -19.40 -8.68
CA LEU A 32 -11.59 -18.42 -8.46
C LEU A 32 -11.03 -17.22 -7.71
N VAL A 33 -11.12 -16.04 -8.30
CA VAL A 33 -10.71 -14.77 -7.68
C VAL A 33 -11.94 -14.07 -7.11
N LEU A 34 -11.87 -13.61 -5.88
CA LEU A 34 -12.88 -12.80 -5.22
C LEU A 34 -12.33 -11.39 -4.97
N GLU A 35 -12.82 -10.42 -5.74
CA GLU A 35 -12.42 -9.02 -5.65
C GLU A 35 -13.65 -8.14 -5.89
N PRO A 36 -14.06 -7.32 -4.92
CA PRO A 36 -15.26 -6.50 -5.05
C PRO A 36 -15.10 -5.31 -6.00
N GLY A 37 -13.86 -4.90 -6.31
CA GLY A 37 -13.57 -3.75 -7.16
C GLY A 37 -13.48 -4.08 -8.64
N GLY A 38 -13.69 -3.06 -9.46
CA GLY A 38 -13.55 -3.15 -10.92
C GLY A 38 -12.14 -2.86 -11.42
N TYR A 39 -12.03 -2.56 -12.71
CA TYR A 39 -10.77 -2.18 -13.35
C TYR A 39 -10.57 -0.67 -13.31
N GLY A 40 -9.33 -0.22 -13.04
CA GLY A 40 -8.91 1.16 -13.18
C GLY A 40 -8.55 1.52 -14.63
N ASN A 41 -8.22 2.80 -14.84
CA ASN A 41 -7.67 3.29 -16.11
C ASN A 41 -6.14 3.14 -16.10
N ASP A 42 -5.63 2.11 -16.79
CA ASP A 42 -4.20 1.82 -16.86
C ASP A 42 -3.40 2.81 -17.73
N ASP A 43 -4.07 3.67 -18.49
CA ASP A 43 -3.43 4.69 -19.33
C ASP A 43 -3.27 6.03 -18.59
N ASP A 44 -3.86 6.17 -17.39
CA ASP A 44 -3.73 7.37 -16.58
C ASP A 44 -2.37 7.41 -15.87
N PRO A 45 -1.50 8.40 -16.15
CA PRO A 45 -0.22 8.59 -15.47
C PRO A 45 -0.36 9.12 -14.04
N GLN A 46 -1.54 9.62 -13.68
CA GLN A 46 -1.81 10.14 -12.35
C GLN A 46 -2.35 9.02 -11.44
N PHE A 47 -2.15 9.14 -10.14
CA PHE A 47 -2.86 8.29 -9.19
C PHE A 47 -4.31 8.79 -8.99
N LEU A 48 -5.21 7.87 -8.70
CA LEU A 48 -6.59 8.22 -8.37
C LEU A 48 -6.62 8.97 -7.02
N ASN A 49 -7.39 10.02 -6.96
CA ASN A 49 -7.60 10.74 -5.70
C ASN A 49 -8.74 10.11 -4.89
N LEU A 50 -8.89 10.57 -3.65
CA LEU A 50 -9.89 10.09 -2.70
C LEU A 50 -11.35 10.27 -3.15
N SER A 51 -11.61 10.99 -4.23
CA SER A 51 -12.96 11.16 -4.81
C SER A 51 -13.35 10.04 -5.78
N ASP A 52 -12.40 9.19 -6.21
CA ASP A 52 -12.67 8.04 -7.07
C ASP A 52 -13.16 6.84 -6.22
N THR A 53 -14.32 7.00 -5.60
CA THR A 53 -14.88 6.09 -4.58
C THR A 53 -15.15 4.67 -5.07
N ASP A 54 -15.32 4.46 -6.38
CA ASP A 54 -15.56 3.13 -6.96
C ASP A 54 -14.31 2.25 -6.92
N LEU A 55 -13.12 2.85 -6.94
CA LEU A 55 -11.84 2.15 -6.93
C LEU A 55 -11.07 2.30 -5.61
N LEU A 56 -11.60 3.07 -4.67
CA LEU A 56 -10.99 3.33 -3.37
C LEU A 56 -11.99 3.07 -2.25
N ARG A 57 -11.43 2.64 -1.12
CA ARG A 57 -12.15 2.55 0.15
C ARG A 57 -11.34 3.30 1.20
N THR A 58 -12.00 4.20 1.89
CA THR A 58 -11.45 4.89 3.05
C THR A 58 -12.06 4.29 4.32
N SER A 59 -11.25 3.90 5.28
CA SER A 59 -11.67 3.47 6.60
C SER A 59 -12.03 4.67 7.49
N ASP A 60 -12.68 4.42 8.62
CA ASP A 60 -13.14 5.47 9.54
C ASP A 60 -11.97 6.32 10.12
N ASP A 61 -10.77 5.75 10.17
CA ASP A 61 -9.51 6.39 10.58
C ASP A 61 -8.78 7.13 9.45
N GLY A 62 -9.37 7.16 8.26
CA GLY A 62 -8.83 7.85 7.08
C GLY A 62 -7.81 7.04 6.29
N TYR A 63 -7.55 5.77 6.62
CA TYR A 63 -6.66 4.92 5.81
C TYR A 63 -7.33 4.55 4.48
N VAL A 64 -6.61 4.77 3.37
CA VAL A 64 -7.12 4.54 2.01
C VAL A 64 -6.58 3.23 1.47
N GLN A 65 -7.48 2.38 1.00
CA GLN A 65 -7.17 1.13 0.30
C GLN A 65 -7.72 1.15 -1.11
N ALA A 66 -7.01 0.52 -2.03
CA ALA A 66 -7.56 0.25 -3.36
C ALA A 66 -8.66 -0.83 -3.27
N ARG A 67 -9.72 -0.62 -4.01
CA ARG A 67 -10.80 -1.57 -4.28
C ARG A 67 -10.88 -1.74 -5.79
N ALA A 68 -9.89 -2.43 -6.34
CA ALA A 68 -9.69 -2.52 -7.78
C ALA A 68 -8.90 -3.76 -8.17
N MET A 69 -9.13 -4.27 -9.37
CA MET A 69 -8.28 -5.27 -10.00
C MET A 69 -6.87 -4.68 -10.23
N GLY A 70 -5.84 -5.31 -9.63
CA GLY A 70 -4.48 -4.78 -9.53
C GLY A 70 -4.19 -4.04 -8.22
N GLY A 71 -5.23 -3.74 -7.42
CA GLY A 71 -5.10 -3.12 -6.09
C GLY A 71 -4.33 -1.82 -6.12
N GLY A 72 -3.39 -1.64 -5.18
CA GLY A 72 -2.55 -0.46 -5.10
C GLY A 72 -1.81 -0.12 -6.39
N SER A 73 -1.38 -1.11 -7.19
CA SER A 73 -0.69 -0.87 -8.47
C SER A 73 -1.59 -0.22 -9.52
N ALA A 74 -2.92 -0.40 -9.42
CA ALA A 74 -3.87 0.24 -10.33
C ALA A 74 -4.09 1.73 -10.03
N VAL A 75 -3.79 2.19 -8.81
CA VAL A 75 -4.18 3.54 -8.33
C VAL A 75 -3.03 4.34 -7.71
N ASN A 76 -1.84 3.76 -7.50
CA ASN A 76 -0.70 4.41 -6.85
C ASN A 76 -0.08 5.53 -7.68
N GLY A 77 0.82 6.31 -7.07
CA GLY A 77 1.60 7.37 -7.72
C GLY A 77 2.75 6.86 -8.59
N LEU A 78 2.82 5.58 -8.93
CA LEU A 78 3.83 4.96 -9.81
C LEU A 78 5.26 4.92 -9.26
N LEU A 79 5.54 5.50 -8.10
CA LEU A 79 6.88 5.61 -7.54
C LEU A 79 7.48 4.23 -7.20
N LEU A 80 8.71 4.00 -7.65
CA LEU A 80 9.58 2.93 -7.19
C LEU A 80 10.86 3.55 -6.61
N THR A 81 11.08 3.40 -5.31
CA THR A 81 12.27 3.91 -4.61
C THR A 81 13.37 2.87 -4.45
N GLY A 82 13.07 1.60 -4.56
CA GLY A 82 14.05 0.51 -4.54
C GLY A 82 14.53 0.08 -5.92
N ASP A 83 15.21 -1.06 -5.95
CA ASP A 83 15.64 -1.70 -7.20
C ASP A 83 14.45 -2.36 -7.92
N GLU A 84 14.52 -2.36 -9.25
CA GLU A 84 13.55 -3.10 -10.07
C GLU A 84 13.86 -4.61 -9.94
N PRO A 85 12.89 -5.42 -9.48
CA PRO A 85 13.08 -6.85 -9.40
C PRO A 85 13.36 -7.48 -10.78
N GLU A 86 14.27 -8.43 -10.85
CA GLU A 86 14.72 -9.04 -12.12
C GLU A 86 13.56 -9.55 -13.00
N HIS A 87 12.56 -10.21 -12.40
CA HIS A 87 11.41 -10.74 -13.13
C HIS A 87 10.35 -9.68 -13.52
N LEU A 88 10.55 -8.41 -13.13
CA LEU A 88 9.73 -7.26 -13.51
C LEU A 88 10.50 -6.28 -14.41
N HIS A 89 11.66 -6.70 -14.94
CA HIS A 89 12.48 -5.88 -15.81
C HIS A 89 11.71 -5.40 -17.03
N GLY A 90 11.91 -4.12 -17.36
CA GLY A 90 11.25 -3.49 -18.49
C GLY A 90 9.86 -2.95 -18.21
N LEU A 91 9.37 -3.07 -16.98
CA LEU A 91 8.07 -2.50 -16.53
C LEU A 91 8.22 -1.10 -15.96
N THR A 92 9.46 -0.64 -15.74
CA THR A 92 9.76 0.68 -15.19
C THR A 92 10.61 1.51 -16.13
N ARG A 93 10.64 2.81 -15.89
CA ARG A 93 11.63 3.73 -16.44
C ARG A 93 11.97 4.83 -15.44
N TYR A 94 13.10 5.48 -15.62
CA TYR A 94 13.37 6.72 -14.89
C TYR A 94 12.53 7.87 -15.42
N ALA A 95 12.10 8.75 -14.51
CA ALA A 95 11.56 10.06 -14.87
C ALA A 95 12.69 10.93 -15.47
N HIS A 96 12.32 11.94 -16.22
CA HIS A 96 13.23 12.91 -16.84
C HIS A 96 12.59 14.30 -16.88
N ALA A 97 13.31 15.30 -17.36
CA ALA A 97 12.89 16.70 -17.33
C ALA A 97 11.53 17.01 -17.96
N GLN A 98 11.04 16.19 -18.89
CA GLN A 98 9.71 16.38 -19.52
C GLN A 98 8.55 15.83 -18.66
N ASP A 99 8.87 15.12 -17.58
CA ASP A 99 7.88 14.48 -16.72
C ASP A 99 7.53 15.33 -15.50
N ILE A 100 8.34 16.34 -15.17
CA ILE A 100 8.22 17.16 -13.96
C ILE A 100 7.52 18.48 -14.23
N GLY A 101 6.96 19.07 -13.19
CA GLY A 101 6.47 20.44 -13.12
C GLY A 101 7.26 21.27 -12.13
N SER A 102 6.71 22.41 -11.72
CA SER A 102 7.38 23.40 -10.87
C SER A 102 7.81 22.86 -9.52
N VAL A 103 7.00 21.98 -8.88
CA VAL A 103 7.35 21.35 -7.59
C VAL A 103 8.53 20.41 -7.76
N GLY A 104 8.53 19.62 -8.82
CA GLY A 104 9.64 18.73 -9.17
C GLY A 104 10.93 19.50 -9.44
N GLU A 105 10.87 20.62 -10.18
CA GLU A 105 12.02 21.48 -10.43
C GLU A 105 12.59 22.07 -9.12
N ALA A 106 11.71 22.58 -8.25
CA ALA A 106 12.11 23.10 -6.95
C ALA A 106 12.78 22.03 -6.07
N LEU A 107 12.23 20.81 -6.04
CA LEU A 107 12.80 19.71 -5.27
C LEU A 107 14.15 19.23 -5.84
N LEU A 108 14.33 19.20 -7.16
CA LEU A 108 15.63 18.92 -7.81
C LEU A 108 16.70 19.96 -7.39
N ALA A 109 16.34 21.24 -7.36
CA ALA A 109 17.26 22.31 -6.93
C ALA A 109 17.72 22.17 -5.47
N LEU A 110 16.96 21.45 -4.64
CA LEU A 110 17.23 21.20 -3.22
C LEU A 110 17.81 19.79 -2.94
N GLY A 111 18.40 19.17 -3.96
CA GLY A 111 19.06 17.87 -3.83
C GLY A 111 18.17 16.66 -4.07
N GLY A 112 17.01 16.85 -4.66
CA GLY A 112 16.18 15.77 -5.18
C GLY A 112 16.81 15.08 -6.40
N ARG A 113 16.27 13.93 -6.76
CA ARG A 113 16.67 13.15 -7.94
C ARG A 113 15.45 12.66 -8.71
N PHE A 114 15.62 12.39 -9.99
CA PHE A 114 14.59 11.71 -10.76
C PHE A 114 14.32 10.31 -10.18
N SER A 115 13.05 10.02 -9.97
CA SER A 115 12.60 8.73 -9.47
C SER A 115 12.50 7.70 -10.59
N ARG A 116 12.42 6.42 -10.23
CA ARG A 116 12.00 5.35 -11.12
C ARG A 116 10.47 5.21 -11.00
N LEU A 117 9.79 5.01 -12.12
CA LEU A 117 8.34 4.94 -12.20
C LEU A 117 7.90 3.58 -12.74
N TRP A 118 6.85 3.00 -12.14
CA TRP A 118 6.14 1.82 -12.68
C TRP A 118 5.36 2.20 -13.95
N TRP A 119 6.10 2.62 -14.95
CA TRP A 119 5.57 3.10 -16.23
C TRP A 119 6.50 2.74 -17.39
N ASN A 120 5.95 2.01 -18.36
CA ASN A 120 6.63 1.79 -19.64
C ASN A 120 5.59 1.73 -20.77
N GLY A 121 5.22 2.89 -21.32
CA GLY A 121 4.13 3.00 -22.29
C GLY A 121 2.72 2.91 -21.69
N GLY A 122 2.59 2.60 -20.41
CA GLY A 122 1.39 2.53 -19.61
C GLY A 122 1.75 2.20 -18.16
N ARG A 123 0.79 2.38 -17.23
CA ARG A 123 0.92 1.99 -15.81
C ARG A 123 1.16 0.48 -15.71
N TRP A 124 2.15 0.07 -14.91
CA TRP A 124 2.23 -1.34 -14.50
C TRP A 124 1.07 -1.68 -13.58
N ASN A 125 0.27 -2.64 -14.02
CA ASN A 125 -0.86 -3.17 -13.26
C ASN A 125 -0.95 -4.69 -13.51
N PRO A 126 -0.64 -5.54 -12.52
CA PRO A 126 -0.70 -6.99 -12.67
C PRO A 126 -2.12 -7.52 -12.93
N GLY A 127 -3.17 -6.73 -12.65
CA GLY A 127 -4.55 -7.05 -13.02
C GLY A 127 -4.76 -7.26 -14.52
N ARG A 128 -3.90 -6.68 -15.37
CA ARG A 128 -3.95 -6.94 -16.84
C ARG A 128 -3.70 -8.40 -17.18
N ALA A 129 -2.73 -9.04 -16.52
CA ALA A 129 -2.44 -10.45 -16.73
C ALA A 129 -3.61 -11.34 -16.30
N VAL A 130 -4.26 -11.01 -15.17
CA VAL A 130 -5.45 -11.74 -14.70
C VAL A 130 -6.61 -11.56 -15.67
N ARG A 131 -6.85 -10.36 -16.21
CA ARG A 131 -7.87 -10.12 -17.24
C ARG A 131 -7.67 -11.03 -18.46
N HIS A 132 -6.44 -11.12 -18.96
CA HIS A 132 -6.10 -12.00 -20.08
C HIS A 132 -6.38 -13.48 -19.77
N LEU A 133 -6.00 -13.96 -18.58
CA LEU A 133 -6.32 -15.32 -18.14
C LEU A 133 -7.83 -15.59 -18.03
N MET A 134 -8.62 -14.57 -17.69
CA MET A 134 -10.10 -14.68 -17.67
C MET A 134 -10.66 -14.76 -19.10
N GLU A 135 -10.15 -13.99 -20.04
CA GLU A 135 -10.52 -14.05 -21.46
C GLU A 135 -10.21 -15.44 -22.06
N GLU A 136 -9.14 -16.07 -21.60
CA GLU A 136 -8.77 -17.46 -21.96
C GLU A 136 -9.58 -18.54 -21.19
N ASN A 137 -10.51 -18.17 -20.31
CA ASN A 137 -11.27 -19.05 -19.42
C ASN A 137 -10.41 -19.91 -18.47
N ARG A 138 -9.24 -19.46 -18.12
CA ARG A 138 -8.31 -20.14 -17.19
C ARG A 138 -8.53 -19.73 -15.73
N VAL A 139 -9.14 -18.58 -15.50
CA VAL A 139 -9.43 -18.00 -14.20
C VAL A 139 -10.86 -17.48 -14.21
N SER A 140 -11.59 -17.68 -13.12
CA SER A 140 -12.90 -17.07 -12.89
C SER A 140 -12.80 -15.95 -11.87
N TRP A 141 -13.59 -14.89 -12.03
CA TRP A 141 -13.70 -13.79 -11.09
C TRP A 141 -15.15 -13.54 -10.68
N LEU A 142 -15.37 -13.29 -9.40
CA LEU A 142 -16.63 -12.81 -8.85
C LEU A 142 -16.42 -11.49 -8.12
N PRO A 143 -17.25 -10.47 -8.36
CA PRO A 143 -17.17 -9.16 -7.70
C PRO A 143 -17.77 -9.24 -6.28
N ARG A 144 -17.12 -10.00 -5.39
CA ARG A 144 -17.58 -10.25 -4.02
C ARG A 144 -16.52 -9.92 -2.99
N SER A 145 -16.97 -9.43 -1.84
CA SER A 145 -16.14 -9.27 -0.63
C SER A 145 -16.27 -10.52 0.23
N VAL A 146 -15.14 -11.09 0.62
CA VAL A 146 -15.10 -12.16 1.63
C VAL A 146 -15.16 -11.53 3.01
N THR A 147 -16.01 -12.08 3.88
CA THR A 147 -16.17 -11.62 5.26
C THR A 147 -15.55 -12.57 6.27
N GLU A 148 -15.67 -13.88 6.05
CA GLU A 148 -15.17 -14.92 6.95
C GLU A 148 -14.69 -16.14 6.17
N LEU A 149 -13.88 -16.97 6.82
CA LEU A 149 -13.52 -18.31 6.37
C LEU A 149 -14.59 -19.31 6.85
N LEU A 150 -14.86 -20.32 6.04
CA LEU A 150 -15.63 -21.49 6.45
C LEU A 150 -14.69 -22.53 7.03
N LEU A 151 -14.90 -22.88 8.30
CA LEU A 151 -14.05 -23.80 9.04
C LEU A 151 -14.76 -25.14 9.33
N ASP A 152 -14.01 -26.23 9.24
CA ASP A 152 -14.35 -27.55 9.78
C ASP A 152 -13.20 -27.97 10.73
N GLY A 153 -13.37 -27.69 12.02
CA GLY A 153 -12.28 -27.72 12.99
C GLY A 153 -11.24 -26.65 12.71
N ASP A 154 -10.02 -27.05 12.46
CA ASP A 154 -8.88 -26.20 12.04
C ASP A 154 -8.70 -26.11 10.51
N ARG A 155 -9.51 -26.86 9.76
CA ARG A 155 -9.42 -26.90 8.31
C ARG A 155 -10.30 -25.85 7.65
N VAL A 156 -9.71 -25.03 6.79
CA VAL A 156 -10.44 -24.11 5.92
C VAL A 156 -11.04 -24.90 4.75
N ILE A 157 -12.38 -24.81 4.57
CA ILE A 157 -13.15 -25.53 3.57
C ILE A 157 -13.82 -24.59 2.55
N GLY A 158 -13.61 -23.28 2.68
CA GLY A 158 -14.17 -22.26 1.81
C GLY A 158 -14.23 -20.88 2.46
N VAL A 159 -15.06 -20.00 1.88
CA VAL A 159 -15.25 -18.63 2.34
C VAL A 159 -16.73 -18.23 2.35
N ASP A 160 -17.11 -17.30 3.23
CA ASP A 160 -18.39 -16.61 3.26
C ASP A 160 -18.26 -15.21 2.65
N CYS A 161 -19.28 -14.85 1.83
CA CYS A 161 -19.35 -13.55 1.15
C CYS A 161 -20.64 -12.79 1.51
N ASN A 162 -21.29 -13.10 2.62
CA ASN A 162 -22.63 -12.61 3.01
C ASN A 162 -23.76 -12.97 2.01
N GLU A 163 -23.53 -13.92 1.13
CA GLU A 163 -24.49 -14.46 0.18
C GLU A 163 -24.46 -16.00 0.27
N GLU A 164 -24.15 -16.65 -0.83
CA GLU A 164 -23.97 -18.09 -0.83
C GLU A 164 -22.53 -18.46 -0.49
N PRO A 165 -22.28 -19.38 0.48
CA PRO A 165 -20.94 -19.81 0.86
C PRO A 165 -20.27 -20.56 -0.31
N LEU A 166 -18.99 -20.29 -0.53
CA LEU A 166 -18.19 -20.87 -1.59
C LEU A 166 -17.19 -21.88 -1.03
N ARG A 167 -17.28 -23.14 -1.51
CA ARG A 167 -16.35 -24.20 -1.13
C ARG A 167 -15.06 -24.12 -1.93
N ALA A 168 -13.93 -24.45 -1.29
CA ALA A 168 -12.61 -24.41 -1.88
C ALA A 168 -11.78 -25.66 -1.56
N ALA A 169 -10.85 -26.00 -2.45
CA ALA A 169 -9.76 -26.93 -2.18
C ALA A 169 -8.69 -26.26 -1.28
N ALA A 170 -8.47 -24.99 -1.49
CA ALA A 170 -7.55 -24.15 -0.72
C ALA A 170 -7.98 -22.67 -0.78
N VAL A 171 -7.63 -21.88 0.24
CA VAL A 171 -7.87 -20.44 0.29
C VAL A 171 -6.53 -19.70 0.42
N VAL A 172 -6.33 -18.71 -0.43
CA VAL A 172 -5.16 -17.82 -0.40
C VAL A 172 -5.63 -16.39 -0.14
N LEU A 173 -5.31 -15.85 1.03
CA LEU A 173 -5.64 -14.48 1.41
C LEU A 173 -4.62 -13.51 0.79
N CYS A 174 -5.11 -12.59 -0.03
CA CYS A 174 -4.36 -11.55 -0.72
C CYS A 174 -5.08 -10.19 -0.62
N ALA A 175 -5.89 -10.00 0.42
CA ALA A 175 -6.72 -8.80 0.60
C ALA A 175 -5.98 -7.61 1.25
N GLY A 176 -4.67 -7.75 1.47
CA GLY A 176 -3.79 -6.73 2.02
C GLY A 176 -3.72 -6.72 3.55
N ALA A 177 -2.79 -5.92 4.08
CA ALA A 177 -2.36 -5.98 5.47
C ALA A 177 -3.42 -5.59 6.52
N ILE A 178 -4.60 -5.15 6.11
CA ILE A 178 -5.72 -4.87 7.02
C ILE A 178 -6.85 -5.88 6.81
N ALA A 179 -7.22 -6.16 5.56
CA ALA A 179 -8.37 -7.02 5.30
C ALA A 179 -8.05 -8.52 5.47
N SER A 180 -6.84 -8.99 5.12
CA SER A 180 -6.46 -10.40 5.33
C SER A 180 -6.48 -10.81 6.80
N PRO A 181 -5.80 -10.10 7.74
CA PRO A 181 -6.00 -10.39 9.16
C PRO A 181 -7.45 -10.15 9.62
N GLY A 182 -8.15 -9.17 9.06
CA GLY A 182 -9.56 -8.91 9.37
C GLY A 182 -10.47 -10.11 9.11
N ILE A 183 -10.31 -10.77 7.97
CA ILE A 183 -11.06 -12.00 7.62
C ILE A 183 -10.74 -13.11 8.63
N LEU A 184 -9.47 -13.32 8.98
CA LEU A 184 -9.06 -14.33 9.97
C LEU A 184 -9.62 -14.04 11.37
N LEU A 185 -9.59 -12.77 11.79
CA LEU A 185 -10.14 -12.35 13.09
C LEU A 185 -11.67 -12.52 13.13
N ALA A 186 -12.38 -12.14 12.08
CA ALA A 186 -13.83 -12.35 11.96
C ALA A 186 -14.19 -13.84 12.03
N SER A 187 -13.37 -14.71 11.43
CA SER A 187 -13.53 -16.17 11.48
C SER A 187 -13.20 -16.81 12.85
N GLY A 188 -12.77 -16.02 13.84
CA GLY A 188 -12.37 -16.52 15.15
C GLY A 188 -11.01 -17.22 15.20
N ALA A 189 -10.20 -17.10 14.14
CA ALA A 189 -8.91 -17.78 14.00
C ALA A 189 -7.86 -17.32 15.03
N GLN A 190 -8.03 -16.17 15.67
CA GLN A 190 -7.15 -15.71 16.77
C GLN A 190 -7.15 -16.67 17.99
N LYS A 191 -8.16 -17.54 18.14
CA LYS A 191 -8.17 -18.58 19.18
C LYS A 191 -7.12 -19.67 18.92
N LEU A 192 -6.77 -19.90 17.66
CA LEU A 192 -5.76 -20.85 17.22
C LEU A 192 -4.39 -20.18 17.06
N ASN A 193 -4.38 -18.89 16.68
CA ASN A 193 -3.17 -18.14 16.44
C ASN A 193 -3.33 -16.68 16.91
N PRO A 194 -2.83 -16.34 18.13
CA PRO A 194 -2.97 -15.00 18.70
C PRO A 194 -2.10 -13.93 18.00
N MET A 195 -1.23 -14.32 17.08
CA MET A 195 -0.36 -13.39 16.34
C MET A 195 -1.02 -12.78 15.12
N ILE A 196 -2.25 -13.20 14.76
CA ILE A 196 -3.05 -12.61 13.70
C ILE A 196 -3.36 -11.15 14.04
N GLY A 197 -3.05 -10.24 13.13
CA GLY A 197 -3.25 -8.80 13.28
C GLY A 197 -2.14 -8.08 14.07
N VAL A 198 -1.17 -8.80 14.66
CA VAL A 198 -0.12 -8.21 15.50
C VAL A 198 1.06 -7.73 14.67
N GLY A 199 1.51 -6.49 14.93
CA GLY A 199 2.74 -5.94 14.38
C GLY A 199 2.56 -5.13 13.10
N VAL A 200 1.34 -4.67 12.79
CA VAL A 200 1.09 -3.81 11.62
C VAL A 200 1.98 -2.57 11.66
N GLN A 201 2.55 -2.24 10.51
CA GLN A 201 3.36 -1.04 10.28
C GLN A 201 2.85 -0.28 9.07
N ASN A 202 3.18 1.01 9.02
CA ASN A 202 3.00 1.87 7.86
C ASN A 202 4.03 3.02 7.96
N HIS A 203 4.32 3.72 6.89
CA HIS A 203 5.25 4.86 6.90
C HIS A 203 4.56 6.09 7.49
N PRO A 204 4.97 6.58 8.68
CA PRO A 204 4.47 7.83 9.23
C PRO A 204 4.90 8.99 8.34
N THR A 205 3.98 9.89 8.05
CA THR A 205 4.14 10.95 7.05
C THR A 205 3.52 12.25 7.55
N ILE A 206 4.17 13.35 7.21
CA ILE A 206 3.66 14.73 7.36
C ILE A 206 3.66 15.38 5.97
N THR A 207 2.61 16.12 5.67
CA THR A 207 2.43 16.77 4.37
C THR A 207 2.23 18.27 4.53
N ALA A 208 2.98 19.03 3.79
CA ALA A 208 2.75 20.47 3.58
C ALA A 208 1.98 20.67 2.26
N GLN A 209 1.09 21.66 2.26
CA GLN A 209 0.34 22.11 1.08
C GLN A 209 0.59 23.59 0.84
N PHE A 210 0.51 24.00 -0.42
CA PHE A 210 0.73 25.39 -0.83
C PHE A 210 0.03 25.71 -2.16
N SER A 211 -0.26 26.99 -2.38
CA SER A 211 -0.81 27.48 -3.66
C SER A 211 0.26 27.42 -4.75
N LEU A 212 -0.05 26.88 -5.89
CA LEU A 212 0.88 26.78 -7.02
C LEU A 212 0.94 28.01 -7.92
N GLY A 213 0.00 28.94 -7.83
CA GLY A 213 -0.02 30.09 -8.75
C GLY A 213 0.02 29.69 -10.22
N ALA A 214 0.84 30.39 -11.01
CA ALA A 214 1.13 30.02 -12.40
C ALA A 214 2.25 28.97 -12.44
N HIS A 215 1.91 27.70 -12.63
CA HIS A 215 2.83 26.57 -12.59
C HIS A 215 2.84 25.76 -13.91
N LEU A 216 3.92 25.01 -14.11
CA LEU A 216 4.00 23.99 -15.15
C LEU A 216 3.44 22.68 -14.61
N PRO A 217 2.43 22.07 -15.24
CA PRO A 217 1.88 20.82 -14.77
C PRO A 217 2.87 19.68 -14.99
N ALA A 218 3.03 18.82 -13.99
CA ALA A 218 3.78 17.59 -14.15
C ALA A 218 2.98 16.55 -14.95
N ARG A 219 3.70 15.71 -15.69
CA ARG A 219 3.13 14.49 -16.25
C ARG A 219 2.98 13.42 -15.16
N PHE A 220 3.96 13.33 -14.25
CA PHE A 220 3.96 12.41 -13.12
C PHE A 220 4.26 13.16 -11.83
N ASP A 221 3.31 13.18 -10.91
CA ASP A 221 3.44 13.90 -9.64
C ASP A 221 4.61 13.40 -8.77
N THR A 222 4.99 12.11 -8.89
CA THR A 222 6.07 11.48 -8.11
C THR A 222 7.39 11.36 -8.87
N ALA A 223 7.58 12.15 -9.94
CA ALA A 223 8.76 12.08 -10.81
C ALA A 223 10.06 12.50 -10.11
N VAL A 224 10.00 13.24 -9.02
CA VAL A 224 11.16 13.68 -8.24
C VAL A 224 10.98 13.30 -6.78
N VAL A 225 12.03 12.74 -6.21
CA VAL A 225 12.12 12.39 -4.79
C VAL A 225 13.43 12.88 -4.19
N ARG A 226 13.47 13.04 -2.87
CA ARG A 226 14.71 13.27 -2.12
C ARG A 226 14.77 12.28 -0.98
N GLU A 227 15.83 11.47 -0.97
CA GLU A 227 16.11 10.48 0.08
C GLU A 227 17.31 10.95 0.89
N TRP A 228 17.22 10.79 2.20
CA TRP A 228 18.28 11.17 3.13
C TRP A 228 18.11 10.44 4.45
N SER A 229 19.09 10.55 5.35
CA SER A 229 19.04 9.94 6.68
C SER A 229 19.14 10.98 7.78
N THR A 230 18.37 10.79 8.84
CA THR A 230 18.48 11.59 10.07
C THR A 230 19.75 11.26 10.83
N SER A 231 20.05 12.02 11.86
CA SER A 231 21.22 11.80 12.74
C SER A 231 21.12 10.48 13.53
N ALA A 232 19.90 9.97 13.79
CA ALA A 232 19.66 8.68 14.43
C ALA A 232 19.48 7.51 13.45
N GLY A 233 19.69 7.72 12.15
CA GLY A 233 19.61 6.66 11.13
C GLY A 233 18.19 6.41 10.57
N GLY A 234 17.23 7.28 10.86
CA GLY A 234 15.91 7.28 10.21
C GLY A 234 16.06 7.55 8.72
N GLN A 235 15.52 6.66 7.87
CA GLN A 235 15.52 6.85 6.43
C GLN A 235 14.31 7.69 6.03
N MET A 236 14.56 8.85 5.43
CA MET A 236 13.54 9.83 5.10
C MET A 236 13.33 9.93 3.60
N LEU A 237 12.07 10.09 3.20
CA LEU A 237 11.66 10.29 1.81
C LEU A 237 10.82 11.56 1.71
N ASN A 238 11.25 12.51 0.88
CA ASN A 238 10.43 13.63 0.45
C ASN A 238 9.87 13.34 -0.95
N VAL A 239 8.57 13.60 -1.13
CA VAL A 239 7.88 13.50 -2.42
C VAL A 239 7.13 14.79 -2.67
N GLY A 240 7.34 15.38 -3.85
CA GLY A 240 6.61 16.56 -4.29
C GLY A 240 5.42 16.17 -5.16
N TYR A 241 4.30 16.90 -5.02
CA TYR A 241 3.07 16.68 -5.78
C TYR A 241 2.60 18.00 -6.39
N GLU A 242 2.30 17.99 -7.68
CA GLU A 242 1.69 19.14 -8.37
C GLU A 242 0.18 19.22 -8.15
N ARG A 243 -0.43 18.14 -7.66
CA ARG A 243 -1.86 18.05 -7.33
C ARG A 243 -2.07 17.22 -6.08
N VAL A 244 -2.90 17.72 -5.20
CA VAL A 244 -3.31 16.99 -3.98
C VAL A 244 -4.58 16.17 -4.23
N ALA A 245 -5.42 16.62 -5.16
CA ALA A 245 -6.65 15.95 -5.58
C ALA A 245 -7.13 16.48 -6.94
N LYS A 246 -7.86 15.65 -7.71
CA LYS A 246 -8.41 16.00 -9.02
C LYS A 246 -9.19 17.33 -9.08
N ASN A 247 -9.82 17.69 -7.97
CA ASN A 247 -10.70 18.86 -7.85
C ASN A 247 -10.02 20.04 -7.16
N LEU A 248 -8.73 19.93 -6.81
CA LEU A 248 -7.94 20.97 -6.15
C LEU A 248 -6.83 21.43 -7.11
N ASP A 249 -7.23 21.96 -8.26
CA ASP A 249 -6.28 22.58 -9.19
C ASP A 249 -5.61 23.78 -8.50
N GLY A 250 -4.31 23.89 -8.71
CA GLY A 250 -3.52 24.98 -8.14
C GLY A 250 -3.06 24.76 -6.70
N VAL A 251 -3.19 23.57 -6.14
CA VAL A 251 -2.63 23.21 -4.82
C VAL A 251 -1.58 22.13 -5.00
N GLY A 252 -0.34 22.47 -4.69
CA GLY A 252 0.79 21.54 -4.61
C GLY A 252 1.03 21.05 -3.18
N ALA A 253 1.84 20.00 -3.07
CA ALA A 253 2.27 19.49 -1.76
C ALA A 253 3.72 19.00 -1.77
N LEU A 254 4.31 18.98 -0.57
CA LEU A 254 5.57 18.32 -0.28
C LEU A 254 5.40 17.49 0.98
N SER A 255 5.70 16.19 0.89
CA SER A 255 5.64 15.29 2.03
C SER A 255 7.03 14.93 2.56
N VAL A 256 7.07 14.52 3.83
CA VAL A 256 8.19 13.83 4.44
C VAL A 256 7.69 12.57 5.13
N SER A 257 8.29 11.42 4.81
CA SER A 257 7.94 10.11 5.36
C SER A 257 9.15 9.45 5.99
N LEU A 258 8.98 8.81 7.16
CA LEU A 258 9.97 7.91 7.73
C LEU A 258 9.78 6.51 7.12
N MET A 259 10.80 6.02 6.41
CA MET A 259 10.72 4.80 5.61
C MET A 259 11.14 3.52 6.35
N ASN A 260 11.76 3.63 7.52
CA ASN A 260 12.17 2.51 8.37
C ASN A 260 11.63 2.61 9.81
N PRO A 261 10.31 2.81 10.00
CA PRO A 261 9.74 2.92 11.35
C PRO A 261 9.89 1.61 12.12
N ILE A 262 10.13 1.70 13.43
CA ILE A 262 10.20 0.57 14.35
C ILE A 262 8.90 0.40 15.17
N SER A 263 8.08 1.44 15.28
CA SER A 263 6.75 1.38 15.92
C SER A 263 5.87 0.33 15.25
N ARG A 264 5.13 -0.42 16.05
CA ARG A 264 4.25 -1.50 15.59
C ARG A 264 2.91 -1.41 16.28
N GLY A 265 1.87 -1.61 15.52
CA GLY A 265 0.51 -1.58 15.99
C GLY A 265 -0.22 -2.91 15.84
N ARG A 266 -1.54 -2.84 15.67
CA ARG A 266 -2.40 -4.00 15.60
C ARG A 266 -3.58 -3.77 14.67
N VAL A 267 -4.04 -4.84 14.03
CA VAL A 267 -5.34 -4.90 13.36
C VAL A 267 -6.33 -5.59 14.28
N GLU A 268 -7.49 -4.98 14.44
CA GLU A 268 -8.58 -5.47 15.29
C GLU A 268 -9.92 -5.37 14.54
N ILE A 269 -10.94 -6.07 15.05
CA ILE A 269 -12.31 -5.91 14.57
C ILE A 269 -12.99 -4.85 15.42
N SER A 270 -13.42 -3.77 14.77
CA SER A 270 -14.14 -2.67 15.42
C SER A 270 -15.58 -3.06 15.80
N SER A 271 -16.26 -2.22 16.57
CA SER A 271 -17.64 -2.45 17.01
C SER A 271 -18.67 -2.54 15.87
N ASN A 272 -18.34 -2.03 14.69
CA ASN A 272 -19.13 -2.15 13.46
C ASN A 272 -18.76 -3.37 12.61
N HIS A 273 -18.02 -4.33 13.19
CA HIS A 273 -17.54 -5.56 12.54
C HIS A 273 -16.60 -5.34 11.35
N MET A 274 -15.94 -4.18 11.28
CA MET A 274 -14.97 -3.88 10.21
C MET A 274 -13.55 -3.99 10.75
N PRO A 275 -12.59 -4.47 9.94
CA PRO A 275 -11.19 -4.44 10.30
C PRO A 275 -10.70 -3.00 10.39
N HIS A 276 -10.00 -2.70 11.48
CA HIS A 276 -9.38 -1.42 11.79
C HIS A 276 -7.92 -1.62 12.17
N ALA A 277 -7.04 -0.73 11.73
CA ALA A 277 -5.62 -0.77 12.04
C ALA A 277 -5.23 0.39 12.96
N ASP A 278 -4.89 0.09 14.20
CA ASP A 278 -4.16 1.03 15.05
C ASP A 278 -2.67 0.86 14.77
N PHE A 279 -2.08 1.78 14.02
CA PHE A 279 -0.66 1.72 13.61
C PHE A 279 0.29 2.10 14.75
N GLN A 280 -0.19 2.75 15.81
CA GLN A 280 0.64 3.26 16.90
C GLN A 280 1.82 4.09 16.40
N TYR A 281 1.55 4.98 15.45
CA TYR A 281 2.58 5.85 14.88
C TYR A 281 3.37 6.57 15.97
N LEU A 282 4.70 6.58 15.85
CA LEU A 282 5.61 7.27 16.74
C LEU A 282 5.52 6.82 18.21
N ALA A 283 5.05 5.59 18.48
CA ALA A 283 5.07 5.01 19.82
C ALA A 283 6.51 4.77 20.32
N ALA A 284 7.44 4.48 19.40
CA ALA A 284 8.86 4.42 19.70
C ALA A 284 9.47 5.85 19.69
N ASP A 285 10.25 6.18 20.72
CA ASP A 285 10.89 7.49 20.83
C ASP A 285 11.87 7.77 19.68
N GLU A 286 12.48 6.73 19.11
CA GLU A 286 13.37 6.83 17.97
C GLU A 286 12.62 7.29 16.70
N ASP A 287 11.43 6.74 16.43
CA ASP A 287 10.58 7.17 15.33
C ASP A 287 10.13 8.63 15.51
N LEU A 288 9.77 8.99 16.73
CA LEU A 288 9.39 10.36 17.06
C LEU A 288 10.54 11.33 16.86
N PHE A 289 11.75 10.97 17.31
CA PHE A 289 12.97 11.77 17.10
C PHE A 289 13.25 11.95 15.59
N ASN A 290 13.22 10.86 14.83
CA ASN A 290 13.43 10.90 13.39
C ASN A 290 12.41 11.79 12.68
N MET A 291 11.15 11.75 13.09
CA MET A 291 10.10 12.59 12.51
C MET A 291 10.23 14.06 12.89
N VAL A 292 10.74 14.41 14.08
CA VAL A 292 11.07 15.79 14.44
C VAL A 292 12.14 16.35 13.48
N GLU A 293 13.25 15.62 13.27
CA GLU A 293 14.27 16.00 12.28
C GLU A 293 13.67 16.09 10.87
N GLY A 294 12.80 15.13 10.51
CA GLY A 294 12.12 15.09 9.22
C GLY A 294 11.29 16.34 8.96
N VAL A 295 10.50 16.78 9.94
CA VAL A 295 9.67 18.00 9.82
C VAL A 295 10.54 19.27 9.84
N ARG A 296 11.62 19.32 10.62
CA ARG A 296 12.57 20.43 10.58
C ARG A 296 13.21 20.59 9.20
N ASP A 297 13.59 19.47 8.57
CA ASP A 297 14.11 19.49 7.21
C ASP A 297 13.02 19.89 6.18
N LEU A 298 11.78 19.39 6.32
CA LEU A 298 10.65 19.81 5.48
C LEU A 298 10.42 21.33 5.56
N ILE A 299 10.43 21.90 6.76
CA ILE A 299 10.30 23.36 6.96
C ILE A 299 11.44 24.11 6.25
N ARG A 300 12.69 23.63 6.39
CA ARG A 300 13.84 24.21 5.71
C ARG A 300 13.68 24.17 4.18
N LEU A 301 13.25 23.04 3.62
CA LEU A 301 12.97 22.92 2.19
C LEU A 301 11.92 23.92 1.73
N LEU A 302 10.84 24.11 2.49
CA LEU A 302 9.76 25.03 2.17
C LEU A 302 10.19 26.51 2.24
N VAL A 303 11.10 26.85 3.14
CA VAL A 303 11.65 28.21 3.29
C VAL A 303 12.68 28.51 2.20
N ASP A 304 13.57 27.54 1.92
CA ASP A 304 14.68 27.73 0.97
C ASP A 304 14.23 27.51 -0.49
N GLY A 305 13.15 26.75 -0.70
CA GLY A 305 12.66 26.34 -2.00
C GLY A 305 11.66 27.33 -2.61
N LYS A 306 11.59 27.30 -3.94
CA LYS A 306 10.62 28.10 -4.71
C LYS A 306 9.43 27.22 -5.12
N PHE A 307 8.73 26.66 -4.11
CA PHE A 307 7.57 25.81 -4.36
C PHE A 307 6.30 26.62 -4.68
N THR A 308 6.25 27.88 -4.25
CA THR A 308 5.11 28.79 -4.43
C THR A 308 5.57 30.24 -4.50
N ASP A 309 4.80 31.08 -5.23
CA ASP A 309 4.95 32.53 -5.21
C ASP A 309 4.21 33.20 -4.05
N ASP A 310 3.40 32.41 -3.30
CA ASP A 310 2.63 32.84 -2.13
C ASP A 310 3.06 32.06 -0.86
N PRO A 311 4.14 32.48 -0.18
CA PRO A 311 4.63 31.79 1.03
C PRO A 311 3.61 31.75 2.18
N GLU A 312 2.66 32.69 2.24
CA GLU A 312 1.62 32.73 3.27
C GLU A 312 0.58 31.61 3.07
N SER A 313 0.49 31.05 1.87
CA SER A 313 -0.39 29.91 1.57
C SER A 313 0.13 28.58 2.15
N ILE A 314 1.40 28.51 2.58
CA ILE A 314 2.01 27.26 3.02
C ILE A 314 1.44 26.83 4.37
N THR A 315 0.90 25.63 4.40
CA THR A 315 0.42 24.96 5.62
C THR A 315 1.09 23.60 5.78
N VAL A 316 1.28 23.15 7.02
CA VAL A 316 1.77 21.81 7.38
C VAL A 316 0.68 21.13 8.20
N GLU A 317 0.08 20.07 7.67
CA GLU A 317 -1.13 19.44 8.24
C GLU A 317 -2.21 20.47 8.62
N GLY A 318 -2.44 21.45 7.70
CA GLY A 318 -3.43 22.52 7.87
C GLY A 318 -3.05 23.65 8.82
N ARG A 319 -1.83 23.68 9.38
CA ARG A 319 -1.33 24.78 10.20
C ARG A 319 -0.40 25.69 9.40
N PRO A 320 -0.48 27.01 9.57
CA PRO A 320 0.45 27.94 8.91
C PRO A 320 1.91 27.56 9.16
N LEU A 321 2.75 27.63 8.12
CA LEU A 321 4.17 27.30 8.22
C LEU A 321 4.87 28.13 9.31
N VAL A 322 4.52 29.40 9.45
CA VAL A 322 5.10 30.31 10.44
C VAL A 322 4.90 29.81 11.88
N ASP A 323 3.71 29.24 12.17
CA ASP A 323 3.42 28.72 13.51
C ASP A 323 4.26 27.47 13.80
N VAL A 324 4.28 26.52 12.85
CA VAL A 324 5.03 25.24 12.99
C VAL A 324 6.54 25.51 13.08
N SER A 325 7.03 26.52 12.36
CA SER A 325 8.44 26.91 12.37
C SER A 325 8.90 27.49 13.71
N ALA A 326 7.99 28.08 14.46
CA ALA A 326 8.29 28.71 15.74
C ALA A 326 8.33 27.74 16.94
N TRP A 327 7.84 26.51 16.78
CA TRP A 327 7.78 25.52 17.85
C TRP A 327 9.16 25.01 18.24
N ASP A 328 9.35 24.77 19.54
CA ASP A 328 10.48 24.00 20.02
C ASP A 328 10.25 22.47 19.77
N ASP A 329 11.20 21.64 20.21
CA ASP A 329 11.10 20.20 19.97
C ASP A 329 10.02 19.53 20.79
N ASP A 330 9.66 20.05 21.97
CA ASP A 330 8.61 19.46 22.81
C ASP A 330 7.23 19.77 22.23
N ASP A 331 6.98 20.99 21.78
CA ASP A 331 5.77 21.37 21.03
C ASP A 331 5.63 20.53 19.75
N MET A 332 6.74 20.35 19.01
CA MET A 332 6.77 19.56 17.79
C MET A 332 6.41 18.09 18.07
N ARG A 333 6.99 17.48 19.12
CA ARG A 333 6.68 16.08 19.52
C ARG A 333 5.23 15.90 19.90
N GLU A 334 4.67 16.84 20.68
CA GLU A 334 3.27 16.77 21.09
C GLU A 334 2.31 16.88 19.89
N TRP A 335 2.62 17.77 18.96
CA TRP A 335 1.84 17.92 17.74
C TRP A 335 1.97 16.70 16.82
N LEU A 336 3.16 16.16 16.61
CA LEU A 336 3.41 15.00 15.77
C LEU A 336 2.58 13.78 16.20
N ARG A 337 2.50 13.48 17.51
CA ARG A 337 1.70 12.36 18.01
C ARG A 337 0.22 12.43 17.63
N ARG A 338 -0.30 13.63 17.36
CA ARG A 338 -1.71 13.85 16.98
C ARG A 338 -1.93 14.05 15.49
N SER A 339 -0.92 14.56 14.81
CA SER A 339 -1.05 15.02 13.42
C SER A 339 -0.48 14.05 12.38
N VAL A 340 0.47 13.19 12.77
CA VAL A 340 1.06 12.22 11.85
C VAL A 340 -0.01 11.31 11.25
N ARG A 341 0.12 11.08 9.96
CA ARG A 341 -0.71 10.15 9.20
C ARG A 341 0.22 9.12 8.54
N GLY A 342 -0.35 8.11 7.94
CA GLY A 342 0.41 7.18 7.11
C GLY A 342 0.05 7.32 5.65
N VAL A 343 0.91 6.81 4.82
CA VAL A 343 0.59 6.52 3.42
C VAL A 343 -0.09 5.16 3.32
N SER A 344 -0.56 4.77 2.12
CA SER A 344 -1.24 3.49 1.93
C SER A 344 -0.25 2.31 1.78
N HIS A 345 0.67 2.15 2.75
CA HIS A 345 1.75 1.16 2.75
C HIS A 345 1.66 0.16 3.92
N ALA A 346 0.46 -0.10 4.44
CA ALA A 346 0.27 -1.05 5.54
C ALA A 346 0.91 -2.41 5.24
N ALA A 347 1.66 -2.96 6.21
CA ALA A 347 2.39 -4.21 6.11
C ALA A 347 2.48 -4.92 7.47
N SER A 348 2.98 -6.16 7.50
CA SER A 348 3.50 -6.88 8.69
C SER A 348 2.48 -7.39 9.70
N SER A 349 1.19 -7.21 9.49
CA SER A 349 0.12 -7.58 10.44
C SER A 349 -0.08 -9.09 10.66
N CYS A 350 0.53 -9.94 9.83
CA CYS A 350 0.51 -11.40 9.94
C CYS A 350 1.92 -12.03 9.83
N ALA A 351 2.98 -11.24 9.96
CA ALA A 351 4.35 -11.72 9.80
C ALA A 351 4.71 -12.89 10.74
N GLN A 352 4.14 -12.90 11.94
CA GLN A 352 4.34 -13.96 12.94
C GLN A 352 3.19 -14.99 12.96
N ALA A 353 2.18 -14.79 12.09
CA ALA A 353 1.01 -15.66 12.01
C ALA A 353 1.14 -16.75 10.94
N VAL A 354 2.20 -16.73 10.14
CA VAL A 354 2.45 -17.67 9.06
C VAL A 354 3.79 -18.38 9.22
N ASP A 355 3.91 -19.56 8.59
CA ASP A 355 5.21 -20.21 8.40
C ASP A 355 5.99 -19.64 7.20
N SER A 356 7.19 -20.16 6.96
CA SER A 356 8.03 -19.73 5.84
C SER A 356 7.43 -20.02 4.45
N ALA A 357 6.43 -20.89 4.35
CA ALA A 357 5.71 -21.17 3.12
C ALA A 357 4.46 -20.27 2.93
N GLY A 358 4.17 -19.39 3.89
CA GLY A 358 3.00 -18.53 3.89
C GLY A 358 1.72 -19.21 4.43
N ARG A 359 1.81 -20.43 5.01
CA ARG A 359 0.65 -21.10 5.60
C ARG A 359 0.28 -20.45 6.92
N VAL A 360 -1.00 -20.24 7.17
CA VAL A 360 -1.49 -19.72 8.44
C VAL A 360 -1.28 -20.76 9.52
N LEU A 361 -0.50 -20.44 10.56
CA LEU A 361 -0.23 -21.34 11.69
C LEU A 361 -1.54 -21.63 12.44
N GLY A 362 -1.82 -22.92 12.64
CA GLY A 362 -3.04 -23.40 13.29
C GLY A 362 -4.23 -23.55 12.36
N LEU A 363 -4.08 -23.32 11.05
CA LEU A 363 -5.10 -23.60 10.04
C LEU A 363 -4.55 -24.44 8.91
N ASP A 364 -5.32 -25.46 8.51
CA ASP A 364 -5.07 -26.22 7.28
C ASP A 364 -5.73 -25.57 6.06
N ASN A 365 -5.14 -25.74 4.88
CA ASN A 365 -5.63 -25.26 3.59
C ASN A 365 -5.78 -23.73 3.47
N CYS A 366 -5.04 -22.97 4.27
CA CYS A 366 -5.06 -21.50 4.24
C CYS A 366 -3.66 -20.92 4.16
N TRP A 367 -3.46 -19.98 3.23
CA TRP A 367 -2.23 -19.22 3.04
C TRP A 367 -2.53 -17.73 3.05
N ILE A 368 -1.53 -16.95 3.40
CA ILE A 368 -1.50 -15.50 3.17
C ILE A 368 -0.34 -15.20 2.25
N ALA A 369 -0.57 -14.39 1.20
CA ALA A 369 0.43 -14.02 0.22
C ALA A 369 0.31 -12.54 -0.17
N ASP A 370 0.35 -11.64 0.82
CA ASP A 370 0.28 -10.19 0.61
C ASP A 370 1.21 -9.42 1.58
N ALA A 371 1.07 -8.10 1.65
CA ALA A 371 1.92 -7.25 2.50
C ALA A 371 1.85 -7.60 3.99
N SER A 372 0.81 -8.30 4.46
CA SER A 372 0.67 -8.65 5.88
C SER A 372 1.74 -9.61 6.39
N VAL A 373 2.35 -10.41 5.51
CA VAL A 373 3.37 -11.39 5.88
C VAL A 373 4.80 -10.86 5.82
N LEU A 374 5.01 -9.66 5.31
CA LEU A 374 6.32 -9.02 5.35
C LEU A 374 6.77 -8.82 6.81
N THR A 375 8.04 -9.07 7.11
CA THR A 375 8.57 -8.97 8.49
C THR A 375 8.60 -7.54 9.02
N HIS A 376 8.65 -6.57 8.12
CA HIS A 376 8.59 -5.13 8.36
C HIS A 376 8.04 -4.42 7.13
N VAL A 377 7.54 -3.20 7.30
CA VAL A 377 7.25 -2.35 6.15
C VAL A 377 8.55 -2.08 5.39
N PRO A 378 8.61 -2.30 4.06
CA PRO A 378 9.84 -2.10 3.31
C PRO A 378 10.34 -0.66 3.42
N THR A 379 11.65 -0.44 3.41
CA THR A 379 12.27 0.90 3.37
C THR A 379 12.07 1.62 2.04
N GLU A 380 11.39 0.96 1.12
CA GLU A 380 11.02 1.41 -0.21
C GLU A 380 9.49 1.41 -0.39
N THR A 381 9.01 1.89 -1.52
CA THR A 381 7.58 1.74 -1.88
C THR A 381 7.24 0.25 -2.07
N PRO A 382 6.19 -0.29 -1.43
CA PRO A 382 6.08 -1.73 -1.15
C PRO A 382 5.71 -2.61 -2.35
N ALA A 383 5.34 -2.05 -3.51
CA ALA A 383 4.82 -2.84 -4.64
C ALA A 383 5.79 -3.93 -5.11
N ALA A 384 7.11 -3.64 -5.18
CA ALA A 384 8.14 -4.60 -5.55
C ALA A 384 8.25 -5.74 -4.53
N SER A 385 8.45 -5.40 -3.25
CA SER A 385 8.59 -6.37 -2.15
C SER A 385 7.36 -7.25 -2.00
N VAL A 386 6.15 -6.68 -2.13
CA VAL A 386 4.89 -7.43 -2.10
C VAL A 386 4.78 -8.41 -3.27
N THR A 387 5.16 -7.99 -4.48
CA THR A 387 5.15 -8.88 -5.66
C THR A 387 6.12 -10.05 -5.50
N MET A 388 7.33 -9.77 -5.00
CA MET A 388 8.35 -10.80 -4.75
C MET A 388 7.87 -11.84 -3.75
N GLU A 389 7.33 -11.38 -2.62
CA GLU A 389 6.85 -12.26 -1.57
C GLU A 389 5.63 -13.07 -2.01
N ALA A 390 4.68 -12.45 -2.70
CA ALA A 390 3.52 -13.13 -3.29
C ALA A 390 3.94 -14.23 -4.27
N LEU A 391 4.94 -13.97 -5.13
CA LEU A 391 5.46 -14.96 -6.07
C LEU A 391 6.17 -16.12 -5.34
N ARG A 392 6.96 -15.81 -4.31
CA ARG A 392 7.63 -16.83 -3.49
C ARG A 392 6.62 -17.78 -2.83
N ILE A 393 5.56 -17.23 -2.24
CA ILE A 393 4.50 -18.01 -1.59
C ILE A 393 3.68 -18.79 -2.63
N ALA A 394 3.37 -18.19 -3.78
CA ALA A 394 2.63 -18.86 -4.85
C ALA A 394 3.34 -20.13 -5.35
N ARG A 395 4.68 -20.13 -5.42
CA ARG A 395 5.49 -21.32 -5.75
C ARG A 395 5.29 -22.42 -4.71
N ASN A 396 5.36 -22.09 -3.42
CA ASN A 396 5.13 -23.05 -2.33
C ASN A 396 3.71 -23.63 -2.35
N ILE A 397 2.71 -22.83 -2.69
CA ILE A 397 1.31 -23.29 -2.84
C ILE A 397 1.22 -24.31 -4.00
N GLY A 398 1.77 -23.99 -5.16
CA GLY A 398 1.80 -24.89 -6.32
C GLY A 398 2.41 -26.25 -5.99
N GLU A 399 3.57 -26.27 -5.32
CA GLU A 399 4.24 -27.51 -4.87
C GLU A 399 3.41 -28.29 -3.84
N SER A 400 2.64 -27.61 -3.01
CA SER A 400 1.82 -28.25 -1.95
C SER A 400 0.53 -28.89 -2.48
N LEU A 401 0.02 -28.43 -3.63
CA LEU A 401 -1.23 -28.87 -4.23
C LEU A 401 -1.03 -29.79 -5.46
N SER A 402 0.22 -30.01 -5.87
CA SER A 402 0.62 -30.98 -6.89
C SER A 402 0.68 -32.39 -6.30
#